data_c303170c79e8e8ffa5aa5bbc2840b8b6
#
_entry.id   c303170c79e8e8ffa5aa5bbc2840b8b6
#
_cell.length_a   1.000
_cell.length_b   1.000
_cell.length_c   1.000
_cell.angle_alpha   90.00
_cell.angle_beta   90.00
_cell.angle_gamma   90.00
#
_symmetry.space_group_name_H-M   'P 1'
#
loop_
_entity.id
_entity.type
_entity.pdbx_description
1 polymer ?
#
loop_
_entity_poly.entity_id
_entity_poly.type
_entity_poly.pdbx_seq_one_letter_code
_entity_poly.pdbx_strand_id
1 'polypeptide(L)'
;MPPEVFAKYDVKAIFTLVKESLEIKKNQSDQKIPLPVMLDVEIKHKTLALSIFRNKQSIHVAYRVYDKNQEILLDNEVIKPIVNLQDICDIIDIARLHYPRIRYIGIATPGIIDDGYVSSTSLVGWETPERLEDVLTERYHLPVCICNDVNAAAVGYYSSQDQVSSLAFLFQPIHAMSGAGIIVDNCLLHGMHNLVGEVQFLPLDLTEDKMTLSMSPEGCIEVVSRTLVSIISLLSPEELVLYCDFIPHILPLYEEMATLIPKKYIPPITKVDNMQEYILLGTMILSTTQN
;
A
#
# COMPACT_ATOMS: atom_id res chain seq x y z
N MET A 1 -33.29 18.01 16.12
CA MET A 1 -33.52 18.67 14.80
C MET A 1 -34.98 19.01 14.69
N PRO A 2 -35.35 20.24 14.30
CA PRO A 2 -36.74 20.63 14.17
C PRO A 2 -37.39 19.86 13.00
N PRO A 3 -38.70 19.57 13.08
CA PRO A 3 -39.43 18.80 12.05
C PRO A 3 -39.44 19.42 10.65
N GLU A 4 -39.15 20.71 10.55
CA GLU A 4 -39.17 21.48 9.30
C GLU A 4 -38.01 21.11 8.33
N VAL A 5 -36.97 20.42 8.81
CA VAL A 5 -35.83 20.02 7.95
C VAL A 5 -36.20 18.83 7.04
N PHE A 6 -37.17 18.01 7.45
CA PHE A 6 -37.59 16.84 6.67
C PHE A 6 -38.59 17.16 5.56
N ALA A 7 -39.23 18.33 5.60
CA ALA A 7 -40.22 18.75 4.58
C ALA A 7 -39.59 19.15 3.23
N LYS A 8 -38.26 19.20 3.12
CA LYS A 8 -37.51 19.61 1.91
C LYS A 8 -37.10 18.47 0.99
N TYR A 9 -37.25 17.22 1.42
CA TYR A 9 -36.85 16.07 0.61
C TYR A 9 -38.06 15.31 0.12
N ASP A 10 -38.20 15.22 -1.21
CA ASP A 10 -39.21 14.36 -1.82
C ASP A 10 -38.91 12.89 -1.48
N VAL A 11 -39.71 12.32 -0.59
CA VAL A 11 -39.57 10.94 -0.13
C VAL A 11 -39.59 9.95 -1.31
N LYS A 12 -40.33 10.27 -2.40
CA LYS A 12 -40.32 9.46 -3.62
C LYS A 12 -38.98 9.50 -4.34
N ALA A 13 -38.34 10.68 -4.40
CA ALA A 13 -37.01 10.81 -5.00
C ALA A 13 -35.95 10.03 -4.22
N ILE A 14 -36.01 10.06 -2.87
CA ILE A 14 -35.12 9.24 -2.02
C ILE A 14 -35.36 7.74 -2.23
N PHE A 15 -36.63 7.31 -2.32
CA PHE A 15 -36.96 5.89 -2.58
C PHE A 15 -36.50 5.43 -3.96
N THR A 16 -36.56 6.30 -4.97
CA THR A 16 -36.05 6.00 -6.31
C THR A 16 -34.54 5.85 -6.31
N LEU A 17 -33.81 6.79 -5.68
CA LEU A 17 -32.34 6.73 -5.54
C LEU A 17 -31.88 5.48 -4.76
N VAL A 18 -32.61 5.09 -3.70
CA VAL A 18 -32.31 3.86 -2.96
C VAL A 18 -32.55 2.62 -3.81
N LYS A 19 -33.63 2.61 -4.61
CA LYS A 19 -33.94 1.52 -5.53
C LYS A 19 -32.91 1.38 -6.64
N GLU A 20 -32.53 2.49 -7.27
CA GLU A 20 -31.45 2.54 -8.26
C GLU A 20 -30.10 2.10 -7.68
N SER A 21 -29.77 2.52 -6.45
CA SER A 21 -28.57 2.06 -5.72
C SER A 21 -28.60 0.56 -5.43
N LEU A 22 -29.80 -0.02 -5.14
CA LEU A 22 -29.95 -1.46 -4.91
C LEU A 22 -29.89 -2.26 -6.22
N GLU A 23 -30.36 -1.70 -7.33
CA GLU A 23 -30.25 -2.30 -8.66
C GLU A 23 -28.79 -2.26 -9.17
N ILE A 24 -28.07 -1.16 -8.92
CA ILE A 24 -26.62 -1.07 -9.17
C ILE A 24 -25.87 -2.15 -8.37
N LYS A 25 -26.21 -2.33 -7.08
CA LYS A 25 -25.63 -3.44 -6.27
C LYS A 25 -25.96 -4.83 -6.83
N LYS A 26 -27.15 -5.03 -7.39
CA LYS A 26 -27.54 -6.31 -7.97
C LYS A 26 -26.78 -6.62 -9.26
N ASN A 27 -26.45 -5.63 -10.04
CA ASN A 27 -25.65 -5.75 -11.28
C ASN A 27 -24.13 -5.83 -11.01
N GLN A 28 -23.68 -5.50 -9.78
CA GLN A 28 -22.29 -5.62 -9.33
C GLN A 28 -22.03 -6.93 -8.55
N SER A 29 -23.00 -7.84 -8.47
CA SER A 29 -22.94 -9.05 -7.64
C SER A 29 -21.90 -10.09 -8.06
N ASP A 30 -21.21 -9.90 -9.18
CA ASP A 30 -20.12 -10.79 -9.63
C ASP A 30 -18.72 -10.25 -9.32
N GLN A 31 -18.60 -9.06 -8.73
CA GLN A 31 -17.31 -8.53 -8.31
C GLN A 31 -16.94 -9.13 -6.93
N LYS A 32 -15.93 -10.00 -6.92
CA LYS A 32 -15.35 -10.50 -5.69
C LYS A 32 -14.69 -9.35 -4.94
N ILE A 33 -15.23 -8.97 -3.78
CA ILE A 33 -14.51 -8.09 -2.85
C ILE A 33 -13.34 -8.92 -2.30
N PRO A 34 -12.09 -8.47 -2.46
CA PRO A 34 -10.95 -9.16 -1.86
C PRO A 34 -11.17 -9.32 -0.36
N LEU A 35 -11.02 -10.54 0.15
CA LEU A 35 -11.08 -10.78 1.58
C LEU A 35 -9.88 -10.12 2.26
N PRO A 36 -10.03 -9.61 3.50
CA PRO A 36 -8.90 -9.13 4.28
C PRO A 36 -7.84 -10.23 4.40
N VAL A 37 -6.58 -9.88 4.20
CA VAL A 37 -5.47 -10.82 4.36
C VAL A 37 -5.12 -10.93 5.84
N MET A 38 -5.35 -12.10 6.44
CA MET A 38 -4.89 -12.40 7.79
C MET A 38 -3.38 -12.54 7.80
N LEU A 39 -2.71 -11.83 8.72
CA LEU A 39 -1.24 -11.73 8.77
C LEU A 39 -0.58 -12.74 9.73
N ASP A 40 -1.36 -13.66 10.33
CA ASP A 40 -0.83 -14.74 11.16
C ASP A 40 -0.50 -15.96 10.28
N VAL A 41 0.69 -15.99 9.69
CA VAL A 41 1.09 -17.00 8.72
C VAL A 41 2.43 -17.64 9.05
N GLU A 42 2.44 -18.98 9.07
CA GLU A 42 3.66 -19.76 9.17
C GLU A 42 4.35 -19.90 7.79
N ILE A 43 5.56 -19.33 7.65
CA ILE A 43 6.35 -19.43 6.43
C ILE A 43 7.05 -20.80 6.37
N LYS A 44 6.73 -21.62 5.36
CA LYS A 44 7.22 -23.00 5.26
C LYS A 44 8.35 -23.20 4.23
N HIS A 45 8.56 -22.24 3.34
CA HIS A 45 9.42 -22.41 2.17
C HIS A 45 10.28 -21.18 1.91
N LYS A 46 11.27 -21.35 1.02
CA LYS A 46 12.06 -20.23 0.51
C LYS A 46 11.22 -19.38 -0.41
N THR A 47 11.32 -18.08 -0.23
CA THR A 47 10.57 -17.07 -0.99
C THR A 47 11.53 -16.07 -1.61
N LEU A 48 11.32 -15.75 -2.89
CA LEU A 48 11.97 -14.63 -3.55
C LEU A 48 11.03 -13.43 -3.49
N ALA A 49 11.47 -12.37 -2.84
CA ALA A 49 10.77 -11.08 -2.79
C ALA A 49 11.51 -10.05 -3.63
N LEU A 50 10.79 -9.34 -4.49
CA LEU A 50 11.29 -8.22 -5.29
C LEU A 50 10.54 -6.94 -4.88
N SER A 51 11.23 -5.81 -4.89
CA SER A 51 10.64 -4.48 -4.78
C SER A 51 11.13 -3.62 -5.93
N ILE A 52 10.18 -3.06 -6.68
CA ILE A 52 10.47 -2.19 -7.81
C ILE A 52 10.10 -0.77 -7.40
N PHE A 53 11.04 0.14 -7.47
CA PHE A 53 10.79 1.54 -7.10
C PHE A 53 11.62 2.50 -7.95
N ARG A 54 11.16 3.75 -8.04
CA ARG A 54 11.89 4.82 -8.71
C ARG A 54 12.69 5.62 -7.69
N ASN A 55 13.96 5.83 -8.00
CA ASN A 55 14.81 6.78 -7.28
C ASN A 55 15.41 7.76 -8.30
N LYS A 56 14.97 9.02 -8.24
CA LYS A 56 15.33 10.06 -9.22
C LYS A 56 15.00 9.64 -10.65
N GLN A 57 16.03 9.39 -11.48
CA GLN A 57 15.89 9.03 -12.89
C GLN A 57 16.06 7.52 -13.15
N SER A 58 16.35 6.74 -12.12
CA SER A 58 16.60 5.30 -12.22
C SER A 58 15.48 4.50 -11.57
N ILE A 59 15.22 3.32 -12.13
CA ILE A 59 14.38 2.31 -11.52
C ILE A 59 15.30 1.31 -10.83
N HIS A 60 15.00 1.05 -9.58
CA HIS A 60 15.69 0.11 -8.72
C HIS A 60 14.83 -1.13 -8.56
N VAL A 61 15.43 -2.29 -8.71
CA VAL A 61 14.81 -3.57 -8.40
C VAL A 61 15.65 -4.22 -7.30
N ALA A 62 15.25 -4.01 -6.07
CA ALA A 62 15.85 -4.73 -4.94
C ALA A 62 15.19 -6.09 -4.81
N TYR A 63 15.98 -7.12 -4.50
CA TYR A 63 15.44 -8.46 -4.34
C TYR A 63 16.18 -9.26 -3.28
N ARG A 64 15.39 -10.07 -2.54
CA ARG A 64 15.89 -10.94 -1.48
C ARG A 64 15.35 -12.35 -1.62
N VAL A 65 16.17 -13.31 -1.27
CA VAL A 65 15.71 -14.68 -1.01
C VAL A 65 15.67 -14.88 0.50
N TYR A 66 14.50 -15.20 1.01
CA TYR A 66 14.28 -15.56 2.41
C TYR A 66 14.16 -17.08 2.55
N ASP A 67 14.63 -17.61 3.66
CA ASP A 67 14.34 -18.98 4.07
C ASP A 67 13.02 -19.05 4.88
N LYS A 68 12.66 -20.25 5.34
CA LYS A 68 11.48 -20.49 6.17
C LYS A 68 11.52 -19.79 7.55
N ASN A 69 12.68 -19.41 8.03
CA ASN A 69 12.86 -18.70 9.30
C ASN A 69 12.97 -17.19 9.10
N GLN A 70 12.68 -16.71 7.89
CA GLN A 70 12.82 -15.31 7.47
C GLN A 70 14.27 -14.81 7.43
N GLU A 71 15.26 -15.73 7.47
CA GLU A 71 16.65 -15.36 7.29
C GLU A 71 16.95 -15.00 5.84
N ILE A 72 17.71 -13.94 5.65
CA ILE A 72 18.09 -13.44 4.31
C ILE A 72 19.24 -14.30 3.77
N LEU A 73 19.00 -15.03 2.70
CA LEU A 73 19.98 -15.87 2.02
C LEU A 73 20.67 -15.16 0.84
N LEU A 74 20.00 -14.18 0.25
CA LEU A 74 20.46 -13.33 -0.84
C LEU A 74 19.88 -11.95 -0.63
N ASP A 75 20.69 -10.92 -0.79
CA ASP A 75 20.28 -9.52 -0.82
C ASP A 75 21.03 -8.82 -1.95
N ASN A 76 20.29 -8.27 -2.92
CA ASN A 76 20.91 -7.64 -4.08
C ASN A 76 19.96 -6.61 -4.70
N GLU A 77 20.52 -5.76 -5.58
CA GLU A 77 19.79 -4.72 -6.28
C GLU A 77 20.29 -4.59 -7.72
N VAL A 78 19.36 -4.34 -8.64
CA VAL A 78 19.64 -4.01 -10.04
C VAL A 78 19.10 -2.60 -10.30
N ILE A 79 19.92 -1.73 -10.89
CA ILE A 79 19.57 -0.35 -11.19
C ILE A 79 19.58 -0.17 -12.70
N LYS A 80 18.46 0.31 -13.25
CA LYS A 80 18.30 0.56 -14.70
C LYS A 80 17.52 1.84 -14.95
N PRO A 81 17.71 2.51 -16.09
CA PRO A 81 16.89 3.66 -16.46
C PRO A 81 15.43 3.27 -16.75
N ILE A 82 15.22 2.06 -17.29
CA ILE A 82 13.92 1.45 -17.56
C ILE A 82 14.00 -0.01 -17.18
N VAL A 83 12.95 -0.54 -16.57
CA VAL A 83 12.80 -1.97 -16.24
C VAL A 83 11.59 -2.52 -17.00
N ASN A 84 11.77 -3.66 -17.62
CA ASN A 84 10.73 -4.39 -18.34
C ASN A 84 10.56 -5.80 -17.78
N LEU A 85 9.57 -6.54 -18.29
CA LEU A 85 9.28 -7.90 -17.83
C LEU A 85 10.48 -8.85 -17.97
N GLN A 86 11.29 -8.72 -19.04
CA GLN A 86 12.46 -9.59 -19.23
C GLN A 86 13.51 -9.34 -18.13
N ASP A 87 13.71 -8.10 -17.70
CA ASP A 87 14.63 -7.78 -16.61
C ASP A 87 14.20 -8.46 -15.29
N ILE A 88 12.91 -8.51 -15.01
CA ILE A 88 12.36 -9.22 -13.86
C ILE A 88 12.57 -10.74 -14.01
N CYS A 89 12.31 -11.27 -15.20
CA CYS A 89 12.57 -12.68 -15.48
C CYS A 89 14.05 -13.05 -15.28
N ASP A 90 14.97 -12.22 -15.74
CA ASP A 90 16.41 -12.46 -15.58
C ASP A 90 16.81 -12.51 -14.08
N ILE A 91 16.24 -11.62 -13.26
CA ILE A 91 16.45 -11.64 -11.81
C ILE A 91 15.91 -12.94 -11.18
N ILE A 92 14.69 -13.34 -11.55
CA ILE A 92 14.07 -14.58 -11.06
C ILE A 92 14.90 -15.79 -11.46
N ASP A 93 15.36 -15.84 -12.71
CA ASP A 93 16.16 -16.94 -13.25
C ASP A 93 17.51 -17.06 -12.52
N ILE A 94 18.20 -15.94 -12.28
CA ILE A 94 19.45 -15.88 -11.50
C ILE A 94 19.20 -16.35 -10.06
N ALA A 95 18.16 -15.84 -9.39
CA ALA A 95 17.84 -16.23 -8.03
C ALA A 95 17.54 -17.74 -7.93
N ARG A 96 16.78 -18.29 -8.87
CA ARG A 96 16.44 -19.73 -8.89
C ARG A 96 17.63 -20.63 -9.23
N LEU A 97 18.57 -20.14 -10.04
CA LEU A 97 19.81 -20.86 -10.31
C LEU A 97 20.63 -21.10 -9.02
N HIS A 98 20.72 -20.07 -8.16
CA HIS A 98 21.44 -20.16 -6.88
C HIS A 98 20.60 -20.84 -5.78
N TYR A 99 19.27 -20.66 -5.83
CA TYR A 99 18.32 -21.18 -4.83
C TYR A 99 17.19 -21.98 -5.50
N PRO A 100 17.45 -23.20 -6.00
CA PRO A 100 16.46 -23.96 -6.79
C PRO A 100 15.23 -24.43 -5.98
N ARG A 101 15.23 -24.22 -4.64
CA ARG A 101 14.11 -24.55 -3.75
C ARG A 101 13.22 -23.36 -3.41
N ILE A 102 13.29 -22.26 -4.15
CA ILE A 102 12.31 -21.18 -4.07
C ILE A 102 10.94 -21.75 -4.47
N ARG A 103 9.90 -21.45 -3.67
CA ARG A 103 8.53 -21.92 -3.86
C ARG A 103 7.52 -20.80 -4.09
N TYR A 104 7.85 -19.58 -3.69
CA TYR A 104 7.01 -18.41 -3.86
C TYR A 104 7.81 -17.26 -4.44
N ILE A 105 7.16 -16.45 -5.26
CA ILE A 105 7.71 -15.23 -5.82
C ILE A 105 6.76 -14.10 -5.48
N GLY A 106 7.24 -13.08 -4.78
CA GLY A 106 6.52 -11.85 -4.50
C GLY A 106 7.15 -10.68 -5.24
N ILE A 107 6.32 -9.78 -5.77
CA ILE A 107 6.78 -8.55 -6.42
C ILE A 107 5.96 -7.38 -5.89
N ALA A 108 6.60 -6.47 -5.17
CA ALA A 108 6.02 -5.20 -4.80
C ALA A 108 6.33 -4.13 -5.85
N THR A 109 5.32 -3.37 -6.23
CA THR A 109 5.44 -2.30 -7.22
C THR A 109 4.56 -1.11 -6.87
N PRO A 110 4.97 0.13 -7.18
CA PRO A 110 4.08 1.28 -7.09
C PRO A 110 2.88 1.11 -8.04
N GLY A 111 1.73 1.62 -7.63
CA GLY A 111 0.51 1.63 -8.42
C GLY A 111 -0.62 0.82 -7.79
N ILE A 112 -1.77 0.89 -8.42
CA ILE A 112 -2.95 0.13 -8.00
C ILE A 112 -2.87 -1.26 -8.62
N ILE A 113 -2.91 -2.28 -7.79
CA ILE A 113 -2.93 -3.68 -8.21
C ILE A 113 -4.37 -4.19 -8.09
N ASP A 114 -5.07 -4.30 -9.20
CA ASP A 114 -6.46 -4.78 -9.24
C ASP A 114 -6.56 -6.05 -10.09
N ASP A 115 -7.00 -7.14 -9.48
CA ASP A 115 -7.12 -8.47 -10.11
C ASP A 115 -5.86 -8.90 -10.90
N GLY A 116 -4.66 -8.65 -10.33
CA GLY A 116 -3.37 -9.01 -10.93
C GLY A 116 -2.88 -8.08 -12.06
N TYR A 117 -3.66 -7.03 -12.36
CA TYR A 117 -3.23 -5.97 -13.27
C TYR A 117 -2.55 -4.83 -12.49
N VAL A 118 -1.48 -4.30 -13.04
CA VAL A 118 -0.80 -3.10 -12.52
C VAL A 118 -1.32 -1.88 -13.28
N SER A 119 -1.93 -0.93 -12.55
CA SER A 119 -2.46 0.31 -13.12
C SER A 119 -2.02 1.52 -12.31
N SER A 120 -2.16 2.72 -12.89
CA SER A 120 -1.84 3.99 -12.23
C SER A 120 -0.44 4.02 -11.58
N THR A 121 0.53 3.34 -12.21
CA THR A 121 1.90 3.26 -11.71
C THR A 121 2.73 4.48 -12.08
N SER A 122 3.65 4.87 -11.21
CA SER A 122 4.69 5.86 -11.51
C SER A 122 5.82 5.32 -12.40
N LEU A 123 5.82 4.02 -12.71
CA LEU A 123 6.83 3.34 -13.52
C LEU A 123 6.39 3.34 -14.98
N VAL A 124 7.01 4.18 -15.79
CA VAL A 124 6.73 4.26 -17.24
C VAL A 124 7.09 2.94 -17.92
N GLY A 125 6.14 2.39 -18.70
CA GLY A 125 6.32 1.14 -19.43
C GLY A 125 6.10 -0.13 -18.60
N TRP A 126 5.68 0.01 -17.34
CA TRP A 126 5.35 -1.12 -16.47
C TRP A 126 3.88 -1.57 -16.56
N GLU A 127 3.02 -0.71 -17.09
CA GLU A 127 1.62 -1.06 -17.36
C GLU A 127 1.55 -2.15 -18.44
N THR A 128 1.03 -3.31 -18.09
CA THR A 128 0.86 -4.41 -19.03
C THR A 128 -0.62 -4.61 -19.32
N PRO A 129 -1.01 -4.96 -20.56
CA PRO A 129 -2.40 -5.31 -20.89
C PRO A 129 -2.78 -6.70 -20.34
N GLU A 130 -1.82 -7.45 -19.78
CA GLU A 130 -1.97 -8.80 -19.29
C GLU A 130 -1.82 -8.81 -17.76
N ARG A 131 -2.44 -9.78 -17.11
CA ARG A 131 -2.22 -10.03 -15.68
C ARG A 131 -0.80 -10.52 -15.48
N LEU A 132 0.04 -9.66 -14.93
CA LEU A 132 1.47 -9.95 -14.73
C LEU A 132 1.68 -11.21 -13.86
N GLU A 133 0.80 -11.40 -12.89
CA GLU A 133 0.77 -12.57 -12.02
C GLU A 133 0.61 -13.88 -12.80
N ASP A 134 -0.35 -13.91 -13.76
CA ASP A 134 -0.61 -15.10 -14.59
C ASP A 134 0.57 -15.39 -15.51
N VAL A 135 1.12 -14.37 -16.18
CA VAL A 135 2.27 -14.51 -17.09
C VAL A 135 3.48 -15.12 -16.38
N LEU A 136 3.78 -14.65 -15.16
CA LEU A 136 4.91 -15.16 -14.39
C LEU A 136 4.61 -16.54 -13.78
N THR A 137 3.37 -16.78 -13.32
CA THR A 137 2.95 -18.09 -12.81
C THR A 137 3.05 -19.17 -13.88
N GLU A 138 2.58 -18.88 -15.10
CA GLU A 138 2.68 -19.80 -16.23
C GLU A 138 4.14 -20.08 -16.59
N ARG A 139 5.00 -19.04 -16.65
CA ARG A 139 6.41 -19.19 -17.00
C ARG A 139 7.20 -20.01 -15.99
N TYR A 140 6.96 -19.79 -14.68
CA TYR A 140 7.80 -20.38 -13.63
C TYR A 140 7.18 -21.61 -12.96
N HIS A 141 5.90 -21.87 -13.18
CA HIS A 141 5.12 -22.92 -12.52
C HIS A 141 5.23 -22.83 -10.98
N LEU A 142 5.23 -21.60 -10.47
CA LEU A 142 5.25 -21.26 -9.05
C LEU A 142 4.18 -20.22 -8.77
N PRO A 143 3.62 -20.20 -7.56
CA PRO A 143 2.78 -19.10 -7.11
C PRO A 143 3.54 -17.78 -7.19
N VAL A 144 2.95 -16.80 -7.85
CA VAL A 144 3.43 -15.42 -7.95
C VAL A 144 2.40 -14.50 -7.34
N CYS A 145 2.83 -13.57 -6.51
CA CYS A 145 1.99 -12.54 -5.92
C CYS A 145 2.51 -11.16 -6.35
N ILE A 146 1.64 -10.35 -6.90
CA ILE A 146 1.94 -8.94 -7.18
C ILE A 146 1.20 -8.10 -6.15
N CYS A 147 1.91 -7.21 -5.45
CA CYS A 147 1.32 -6.37 -4.43
C CYS A 147 1.75 -4.90 -4.55
N ASN A 148 0.94 -4.02 -3.97
CA ASN A 148 1.32 -2.62 -3.84
C ASN A 148 2.46 -2.47 -2.82
N ASP A 149 3.43 -1.58 -3.12
CA ASP A 149 4.64 -1.37 -2.32
C ASP A 149 4.33 -0.82 -0.92
N VAL A 150 3.35 0.09 -0.78
CA VAL A 150 2.99 0.66 0.53
C VAL A 150 2.23 -0.35 1.39
N ASN A 151 1.39 -1.18 0.78
CA ASN A 151 0.74 -2.30 1.46
C ASN A 151 1.78 -3.32 1.95
N ALA A 152 2.77 -3.64 1.12
CA ALA A 152 3.88 -4.50 1.53
C ALA A 152 4.68 -3.86 2.67
N ALA A 153 4.98 -2.55 2.61
CA ALA A 153 5.66 -1.86 3.71
C ALA A 153 4.88 -1.92 5.02
N ALA A 154 3.56 -1.71 4.97
CA ALA A 154 2.70 -1.81 6.14
C ALA A 154 2.75 -3.21 6.77
N VAL A 155 2.66 -4.27 5.96
CA VAL A 155 2.73 -5.66 6.41
C VAL A 155 4.11 -5.99 6.99
N GLY A 156 5.18 -5.56 6.34
CA GLY A 156 6.54 -5.78 6.83
C GLY A 156 6.82 -5.07 8.14
N TYR A 157 6.37 -3.81 8.28
CA TYR A 157 6.44 -3.09 9.55
C TYR A 157 5.62 -3.80 10.65
N TYR A 158 4.36 -4.10 10.34
CA TYR A 158 3.46 -4.80 11.27
C TYR A 158 4.08 -6.11 11.80
N SER A 159 4.66 -6.91 10.92
CA SER A 159 5.26 -8.20 11.30
C SER A 159 6.48 -8.08 12.22
N SER A 160 7.07 -6.88 12.32
CA SER A 160 8.17 -6.56 13.24
C SER A 160 7.72 -6.04 14.60
N GLN A 161 6.38 -5.90 14.82
CA GLN A 161 5.78 -5.37 16.06
C GLN A 161 5.06 -6.47 16.84
N ASP A 162 5.23 -6.50 18.16
CA ASP A 162 4.67 -7.56 19.00
C ASP A 162 3.28 -7.27 19.57
N GLN A 163 2.77 -6.02 19.53
CA GLN A 163 1.60 -5.60 20.33
C GLN A 163 0.60 -4.69 19.61
N VAL A 164 0.72 -4.50 18.32
CA VAL A 164 -0.16 -3.62 17.55
C VAL A 164 -1.11 -4.46 16.72
N SER A 165 -2.42 -4.23 16.83
CA SER A 165 -3.43 -4.90 15.99
C SER A 165 -3.90 -4.04 14.82
N SER A 166 -3.74 -2.72 14.93
CA SER A 166 -4.22 -1.78 13.93
C SER A 166 -3.21 -0.65 13.72
N LEU A 167 -2.75 -0.46 12.50
CA LEU A 167 -1.83 0.62 12.14
C LEU A 167 -2.14 1.18 10.74
N ALA A 168 -1.66 2.41 10.51
CA ALA A 168 -1.63 2.99 9.19
C ALA A 168 -0.20 3.40 8.83
N PHE A 169 0.34 2.83 7.76
CA PHE A 169 1.64 3.17 7.21
C PHE A 169 1.44 4.19 6.08
N LEU A 170 1.87 5.43 6.27
CA LEU A 170 1.80 6.49 5.26
C LEU A 170 3.15 6.67 4.58
N PHE A 171 3.16 6.56 3.26
CA PHE A 171 4.28 6.95 2.41
C PHE A 171 3.98 8.28 1.73
N GLN A 172 4.80 9.28 2.00
CA GLN A 172 4.77 10.58 1.34
C GLN A 172 6.06 10.78 0.56
N PRO A 173 6.08 10.45 -0.73
CA PRO A 173 7.26 10.67 -1.57
C PRO A 173 7.43 12.14 -1.94
N ILE A 174 8.65 12.50 -2.35
CA ILE A 174 8.93 13.79 -2.99
C ILE A 174 8.46 13.71 -4.44
N HIS A 175 7.73 14.72 -4.91
CA HIS A 175 7.24 14.84 -6.30
C HIS A 175 6.32 13.70 -6.78
N ALA A 176 5.63 13.03 -5.87
CA ALA A 176 4.62 12.04 -6.23
C ALA A 176 3.46 12.02 -5.21
N MET A 177 2.40 11.31 -5.54
CA MET A 177 1.24 11.19 -4.67
C MET A 177 1.50 10.24 -3.51
N SER A 178 0.87 10.51 -2.37
CA SER A 178 0.95 9.69 -1.17
C SER A 178 0.16 8.40 -1.34
N GLY A 179 0.63 7.35 -0.69
CA GLY A 179 -0.10 6.09 -0.49
C GLY A 179 -0.11 5.69 0.98
N ALA A 180 -1.07 4.87 1.38
CA ALA A 180 -1.12 4.31 2.72
C ALA A 180 -1.43 2.81 2.69
N GLY A 181 -0.75 2.04 3.53
CA GLY A 181 -1.10 0.65 3.84
C GLY A 181 -1.86 0.63 5.17
N ILE A 182 -3.05 0.03 5.20
CA ILE A 182 -3.95 0.06 6.35
C ILE A 182 -4.13 -1.35 6.89
N ILE A 183 -3.80 -1.54 8.16
CA ILE A 183 -4.04 -2.78 8.90
C ILE A 183 -5.04 -2.50 10.02
N VAL A 184 -6.10 -3.29 10.08
CA VAL A 184 -7.13 -3.22 11.13
C VAL A 184 -7.43 -4.64 11.61
N ASP A 185 -7.43 -4.84 12.92
CA ASP A 185 -7.69 -6.15 13.53
C ASP A 185 -6.82 -7.27 12.93
N ASN A 186 -5.52 -7.01 12.80
CA ASN A 186 -4.52 -7.93 12.22
C ASN A 186 -4.77 -8.31 10.74
N CYS A 187 -5.56 -7.52 10.02
CA CYS A 187 -5.88 -7.76 8.62
C CYS A 187 -5.45 -6.55 7.77
N LEU A 188 -4.73 -6.82 6.68
CA LEU A 188 -4.50 -5.81 5.65
C LEU A 188 -5.79 -5.53 4.90
N LEU A 189 -6.18 -4.26 4.81
CA LEU A 189 -7.37 -3.83 4.08
C LEU A 189 -7.06 -3.58 2.61
N HIS A 190 -7.87 -4.14 1.72
CA HIS A 190 -7.78 -3.91 0.28
C HIS A 190 -8.95 -3.05 -0.25
N GLY A 191 -10.16 -3.33 0.26
CA GLY A 191 -11.38 -2.70 -0.23
C GLY A 191 -11.77 -3.16 -1.63
N MET A 192 -12.73 -2.46 -2.23
CA MET A 192 -13.13 -2.70 -3.62
C MET A 192 -12.04 -2.17 -4.57
N HIS A 193 -11.65 -2.97 -5.56
CA HIS A 193 -10.61 -2.63 -6.54
C HIS A 193 -9.27 -2.23 -5.91
N ASN A 194 -8.98 -2.73 -4.70
CA ASN A 194 -7.77 -2.40 -3.93
C ASN A 194 -7.55 -0.88 -3.72
N LEU A 195 -8.64 -0.13 -3.57
CA LEU A 195 -8.60 1.33 -3.45
C LEU A 195 -8.28 1.81 -2.02
N VAL A 196 -8.32 0.94 -1.02
CA VAL A 196 -7.96 1.32 0.36
C VAL A 196 -6.51 1.76 0.40
N GLY A 197 -6.28 2.93 1.01
CA GLY A 197 -4.93 3.51 1.10
C GLY A 197 -4.57 4.49 -0.02
N GLU A 198 -5.41 4.65 -1.05
CA GLU A 198 -5.22 5.65 -2.09
C GLU A 198 -5.60 7.06 -1.57
N VAL A 199 -4.83 7.53 -0.59
CA VAL A 199 -5.05 8.80 0.12
C VAL A 199 -4.93 10.03 -0.78
N GLN A 200 -4.39 9.87 -1.98
CA GLN A 200 -4.38 10.91 -3.01
C GLN A 200 -5.80 11.40 -3.37
N PHE A 201 -6.82 10.56 -3.21
CA PHE A 201 -8.22 10.90 -3.48
C PHE A 201 -8.94 11.55 -2.30
N LEU A 202 -8.31 11.70 -1.13
CA LEU A 202 -8.92 12.40 -0.01
C LEU A 202 -9.19 13.87 -0.37
N PRO A 203 -10.43 14.37 -0.17
CA PRO A 203 -10.77 15.77 -0.42
C PRO A 203 -10.30 16.65 0.75
N LEU A 204 -8.99 16.86 0.84
CA LEU A 204 -8.38 17.65 1.90
C LEU A 204 -8.62 19.15 1.66
N ASP A 205 -8.90 19.89 2.75
CA ASP A 205 -8.93 21.36 2.76
C ASP A 205 -7.49 21.88 2.87
N LEU A 206 -6.89 22.20 1.74
CA LEU A 206 -5.50 22.60 1.61
C LEU A 206 -5.37 24.05 1.11
N THR A 207 -4.27 24.70 1.47
CA THR A 207 -3.97 26.08 1.04
C THR A 207 -3.62 26.16 -0.45
N GLU A 208 -3.06 25.10 -1.02
CA GLU A 208 -2.72 24.95 -2.44
C GLU A 208 -2.98 23.49 -2.89
N ASP A 209 -2.68 23.13 -4.15
CA ASP A 209 -2.79 21.74 -4.60
C ASP A 209 -1.76 20.82 -3.94
N LYS A 210 -2.14 19.54 -3.77
CA LYS A 210 -1.30 18.55 -3.06
C LYS A 210 0.11 18.42 -3.62
N MET A 211 0.25 18.47 -4.95
CA MET A 211 1.55 18.29 -5.60
C MET A 211 2.48 19.46 -5.28
N THR A 212 1.97 20.70 -5.37
CA THR A 212 2.72 21.93 -5.03
C THR A 212 3.15 21.91 -3.56
N LEU A 213 2.23 21.60 -2.65
CA LEU A 213 2.55 21.53 -1.21
C LEU A 213 3.60 20.44 -0.91
N SER A 214 3.52 19.30 -1.58
CA SER A 214 4.47 18.19 -1.39
C SER A 214 5.89 18.48 -1.90
N MET A 215 6.15 19.68 -2.42
CA MET A 215 7.48 20.11 -2.87
C MET A 215 8.27 20.89 -1.80
N SER A 216 7.70 21.18 -0.65
CA SER A 216 8.35 21.88 0.46
C SER A 216 8.10 21.16 1.79
N PRO A 217 9.01 21.32 2.77
CA PRO A 217 8.81 20.73 4.10
C PRO A 217 7.53 21.23 4.79
N GLU A 218 7.25 22.51 4.72
CA GLU A 218 6.06 23.15 5.35
C GLU A 218 4.78 22.66 4.69
N GLY A 219 4.72 22.67 3.35
CA GLY A 219 3.57 22.17 2.61
C GLY A 219 3.37 20.66 2.80
N CYS A 220 4.47 19.91 2.89
CA CYS A 220 4.41 18.48 3.19
C CYS A 220 3.81 18.21 4.58
N ILE A 221 4.14 19.02 5.60
CA ILE A 221 3.51 18.94 6.93
C ILE A 221 2.01 19.19 6.82
N GLU A 222 1.58 20.18 6.04
CA GLU A 222 0.16 20.47 5.82
C GLU A 222 -0.59 19.27 5.20
N VAL A 223 -0.07 18.71 4.12
CA VAL A 223 -0.69 17.55 3.44
C VAL A 223 -0.72 16.32 4.35
N VAL A 224 0.41 15.99 4.97
CA VAL A 224 0.56 14.80 5.81
C VAL A 224 -0.30 14.90 7.07
N SER A 225 -0.34 16.06 7.74
CA SER A 225 -1.17 16.23 8.95
C SER A 225 -2.66 16.02 8.66
N ARG A 226 -3.19 16.61 7.60
CA ARG A 226 -4.60 16.44 7.22
C ARG A 226 -4.91 15.02 6.75
N THR A 227 -3.98 14.38 6.05
CA THR A 227 -4.10 12.97 5.66
C THR A 227 -4.17 12.06 6.89
N LEU A 228 -3.23 12.22 7.83
CA LEU A 228 -3.20 11.40 9.05
C LEU A 228 -4.42 11.66 9.94
N VAL A 229 -4.87 12.90 10.08
CA VAL A 229 -6.09 13.23 10.82
C VAL A 229 -7.32 12.59 10.18
N SER A 230 -7.39 12.55 8.85
CA SER A 230 -8.47 11.84 8.14
C SER A 230 -8.45 10.35 8.44
N ILE A 231 -7.28 9.73 8.42
CA ILE A 231 -7.09 8.31 8.77
C ILE A 231 -7.50 8.04 10.22
N ILE A 232 -7.05 8.88 11.17
CA ILE A 232 -7.44 8.77 12.58
C ILE A 232 -8.96 8.85 12.75
N SER A 233 -9.59 9.81 12.06
CA SER A 233 -11.03 10.05 12.19
C SER A 233 -11.89 8.90 11.66
N LEU A 234 -11.39 8.12 10.72
CA LEU A 234 -12.11 7.00 10.10
C LEU A 234 -11.80 5.65 10.74
N LEU A 235 -10.54 5.43 11.14
CA LEU A 235 -10.04 4.10 11.50
C LEU A 235 -9.55 4.03 12.94
N SER A 236 -9.16 5.17 13.55
CA SER A 236 -8.59 5.23 14.91
C SER A 236 -7.50 4.16 15.15
N PRO A 237 -6.43 4.12 14.32
CA PRO A 237 -5.38 3.11 14.46
C PRO A 237 -4.63 3.26 15.80
N GLU A 238 -4.04 2.19 16.29
CA GLU A 238 -3.20 2.19 17.49
C GLU A 238 -1.85 2.87 17.26
N GLU A 239 -1.36 2.84 16.02
CA GLU A 239 -0.10 3.46 15.61
C GLU A 239 -0.18 4.04 14.20
N LEU A 240 0.51 5.16 14.01
CA LEU A 240 0.79 5.74 12.69
C LEU A 240 2.28 5.54 12.37
N VAL A 241 2.55 5.07 11.17
CA VAL A 241 3.91 4.92 10.65
C VAL A 241 4.10 5.86 9.46
N LEU A 242 5.17 6.61 9.46
CA LEU A 242 5.44 7.60 8.41
C LEU A 242 6.80 7.37 7.76
N TYR A 243 6.82 7.26 6.44
CA TYR A 243 8.00 7.50 5.63
C TYR A 243 7.83 8.78 4.82
N CYS A 244 8.66 9.78 5.11
CA CYS A 244 8.67 11.06 4.41
C CYS A 244 10.04 11.73 4.57
N ASP A 245 10.70 12.04 3.44
CA ASP A 245 12.03 12.66 3.46
C ASP A 245 11.98 14.13 3.91
N PHE A 246 10.89 14.86 3.62
CA PHE A 246 10.75 16.27 3.98
C PHE A 246 10.37 16.50 5.45
N ILE A 247 10.00 15.46 6.18
CA ILE A 247 9.66 15.55 7.60
C ILE A 247 10.72 14.79 8.42
N PRO A 248 11.88 15.42 8.73
CA PRO A 248 12.96 14.73 9.45
C PRO A 248 12.61 14.47 10.92
N HIS A 249 11.72 15.28 11.50
CA HIS A 249 11.30 15.17 12.90
C HIS A 249 9.78 15.21 13.02
N ILE A 250 9.24 14.35 13.87
CA ILE A 250 7.79 14.21 14.06
C ILE A 250 7.17 15.41 14.80
N LEU A 251 7.91 16.15 15.60
CA LEU A 251 7.37 17.20 16.45
C LEU A 251 6.59 18.28 15.67
N PRO A 252 7.09 18.89 14.58
CA PRO A 252 6.32 19.86 13.80
C PRO A 252 5.02 19.28 13.22
N LEU A 253 5.05 18.03 12.75
CA LEU A 253 3.87 17.33 12.27
C LEU A 253 2.84 17.11 13.40
N TYR A 254 3.30 16.65 14.57
CA TYR A 254 2.45 16.45 15.74
C TYR A 254 1.79 17.76 16.21
N GLU A 255 2.54 18.86 16.21
CA GLU A 255 2.03 20.19 16.58
C GLU A 255 0.95 20.64 15.59
N GLU A 256 1.16 20.47 14.28
CA GLU A 256 0.16 20.80 13.27
C GLU A 256 -1.11 19.93 13.43
N MET A 257 -0.96 18.61 13.60
CA MET A 257 -2.09 17.70 13.86
C MET A 257 -2.87 18.11 15.12
N ALA A 258 -2.18 18.60 16.16
CA ALA A 258 -2.80 19.05 17.42
C ALA A 258 -3.62 20.35 17.27
N THR A 259 -3.48 21.08 16.16
CA THR A 259 -4.38 22.19 15.82
C THR A 259 -5.69 21.71 15.20
N LEU A 260 -5.68 20.52 14.59
CA LEU A 260 -6.80 19.93 13.85
C LEU A 260 -7.68 19.03 14.73
N ILE A 261 -7.07 18.27 15.65
CA ILE A 261 -7.77 17.38 16.58
C ILE A 261 -7.18 17.46 17.99
N PRO A 262 -7.95 17.15 19.06
CA PRO A 262 -7.41 17.10 20.40
C PRO A 262 -6.26 16.09 20.53
N LYS A 263 -5.17 16.49 21.18
CA LYS A 263 -3.92 15.70 21.34
C LYS A 263 -4.14 14.28 21.85
N LYS A 264 -5.14 14.04 22.69
CA LYS A 264 -5.46 12.71 23.26
C LYS A 264 -5.92 11.67 22.22
N TYR A 265 -6.27 12.12 21.01
CA TYR A 265 -6.71 11.25 19.92
C TYR A 265 -5.61 11.00 18.88
N ILE A 266 -4.45 11.65 19.03
CA ILE A 266 -3.31 11.40 18.16
C ILE A 266 -2.55 10.17 18.71
N PRO A 267 -2.53 9.05 17.99
CA PRO A 267 -1.79 7.88 18.44
C PRO A 267 -0.27 8.12 18.33
N PRO A 268 0.58 7.22 18.86
CA PRO A 268 2.01 7.23 18.59
C PRO A 268 2.29 7.32 17.09
N ILE A 269 3.30 8.12 16.73
CA ILE A 269 3.75 8.28 15.35
C ILE A 269 5.20 7.81 15.28
N THR A 270 5.44 6.76 14.54
CA THR A 270 6.80 6.23 14.27
C THR A 270 7.27 6.67 12.90
N LYS A 271 8.39 7.38 12.84
CA LYS A 271 9.06 7.69 11.57
C LYS A 271 10.03 6.57 11.23
N VAL A 272 9.95 6.07 9.99
CA VAL A 272 10.89 5.10 9.44
C VAL A 272 11.80 5.77 8.42
N ASP A 273 13.08 5.36 8.40
CA ASP A 273 14.10 5.94 7.51
C ASP A 273 14.45 5.00 6.35
N ASN A 274 14.08 3.72 6.43
CA ASN A 274 14.29 2.74 5.39
C ASN A 274 13.02 1.94 5.12
N MET A 275 12.23 2.40 4.15
CA MET A 275 11.01 1.73 3.73
C MET A 275 11.28 0.40 3.01
N GLN A 276 12.43 0.30 2.33
CA GLN A 276 12.78 -0.85 1.49
C GLN A 276 12.85 -2.17 2.27
N GLU A 277 13.34 -2.11 3.51
CA GLU A 277 13.41 -3.27 4.41
C GLU A 277 12.01 -3.86 4.66
N TYR A 278 11.05 -2.97 4.95
CA TYR A 278 9.67 -3.37 5.21
C TYR A 278 8.95 -3.83 3.95
N ILE A 279 9.20 -3.20 2.80
CA ILE A 279 8.61 -3.64 1.52
C ILE A 279 9.03 -5.09 1.23
N LEU A 280 10.32 -5.40 1.27
CA LEU A 280 10.82 -6.75 0.95
C LEU A 280 10.31 -7.80 1.95
N LEU A 281 10.29 -7.48 3.25
CA LEU A 281 9.75 -8.37 4.26
C LEU A 281 8.24 -8.61 4.07
N GLY A 282 7.47 -7.55 3.87
CA GLY A 282 6.03 -7.65 3.64
C GLY A 282 5.68 -8.36 2.33
N THR A 283 6.46 -8.13 1.27
CA THR A 283 6.31 -8.85 0.00
C THR A 283 6.49 -10.35 0.19
N MET A 284 7.50 -10.76 0.97
CA MET A 284 7.72 -12.16 1.32
C MET A 284 6.50 -12.75 2.05
N ILE A 285 5.97 -12.03 3.06
CA ILE A 285 4.80 -12.46 3.83
C ILE A 285 3.57 -12.58 2.91
N LEU A 286 3.24 -11.52 2.15
CA LEU A 286 2.07 -11.50 1.26
C LEU A 286 2.09 -12.60 0.21
N SER A 287 3.27 -12.94 -0.33
CA SER A 287 3.40 -14.02 -1.32
C SER A 287 3.12 -15.41 -0.76
N THR A 288 3.16 -15.58 0.56
CA THR A 288 2.88 -16.86 1.24
C THR A 288 1.46 -16.97 1.79
N THR A 289 0.73 -15.84 1.89
CA THR A 289 -0.63 -15.78 2.48
C THR A 289 -1.75 -15.96 1.46
N GLN A 290 -1.51 -15.74 0.18
CA GLN A 290 -2.54 -15.74 -0.87
C GLN A 290 -2.83 -17.13 -1.48
N ASN A 291 -2.38 -18.23 -0.86
CA ASN A 291 -2.59 -19.60 -1.34
C ASN A 291 -3.52 -20.41 -0.45
#